data_ced262dba9000d641f4722722b0c0162
#
_entry.id   ced262dba9000d641f4722722b0c0162
#
_cell.length_a   1.000
_cell.length_b   1.000
_cell.length_c   1.000
_cell.angle_alpha   90.00
_cell.angle_beta   90.00
_cell.angle_gamma   90.00
#
_symmetry.space_group_name_H-M   'P 1'
#
loop_
_entity.id
_entity.type
_entity.pdbx_description
1 polymer ?
#
loop_
_entity_poly.entity_id
_entity_poly.type
_entity_poly.pdbx_seq_one_letter_code
_entity_poly.pdbx_strand_id
1 'polypeptide(L)'
;MVSFGSSLLGCNRHILDGPGMVNDLTWTEFTLSRSDSYAQYNFWFTVERTESGFLLTGEAWNEEGYLVHLEEGKRLSSDDILYLRSLHLGDLADWTPSDPEDDMIILDVPSISLELVCPDGTKQKKNIGDELSFEIYRRFLPYF
;
A
#
# COMPACT_ATOMS: atom_id res chain seq x y z
N MET A 1 24.91 11.34 10.18
CA MET A 1 24.41 11.63 9.86
C MET A 1 24.08 11.47 8.74
N VAL A 2 24.28 11.27 8.20
CA VAL A 2 24.05 11.07 7.19
C VAL A 2 22.94 10.49 6.73
N SER A 3 22.21 9.95 7.34
CA SER A 3 21.04 9.30 6.99
C SER A 3 20.06 10.17 6.40
N PHE A 4 20.32 11.41 6.37
CA PHE A 4 19.36 12.21 5.86
C PHE A 4 19.04 11.91 4.47
N GLY A 5 19.98 11.66 3.66
CA GLY A 5 19.72 11.46 2.27
C GLY A 5 18.82 10.31 2.03
N SER A 6 18.99 9.25 2.76
CA SER A 6 18.16 8.10 2.50
C SER A 6 16.76 8.36 2.88
N SER A 7 16.49 9.15 3.87
CA SER A 7 15.11 9.36 4.20
C SER A 7 14.42 10.17 3.14
N LEU A 8 15.14 10.95 2.39
CA LEU A 8 14.53 11.69 1.31
C LEU A 8 14.19 10.80 0.15
N LEU A 9 14.77 9.64 0.07
CA LEU A 9 14.53 8.73 -1.02
C LEU A 9 13.54 7.66 -0.66
N GLY A 10 12.89 7.79 0.45
CA GLY A 10 11.94 6.80 0.87
C GLY A 10 12.35 6.16 2.16
N CYS A 11 11.69 5.10 2.53
CA CYS A 11 12.06 4.38 3.72
C CYS A 11 13.46 3.82 3.56
N ASN A 12 14.16 3.80 4.67
CA ASN A 12 15.51 3.32 4.63
C ASN A 12 15.57 1.86 4.28
N ARG A 13 16.51 1.50 3.44
CA ARG A 13 16.59 0.13 2.99
C ARG A 13 17.39 -0.76 3.90
N HIS A 14 17.37 -0.49 5.16
CA HIS A 14 18.05 -1.34 6.11
C HIS A 14 17.37 -2.68 6.19
N ILE A 15 18.14 -3.68 6.40
CA ILE A 15 17.61 -4.99 6.65
C ILE A 15 17.14 -5.00 8.08
N LEU A 16 15.86 -5.16 8.25
CA LEU A 16 15.27 -5.09 9.57
C LEU A 16 15.30 -6.40 10.30
N ASP A 17 15.37 -7.50 9.59
CA ASP A 17 15.20 -8.80 10.17
C ASP A 17 16.46 -9.61 10.24
N GLY A 18 17.53 -9.04 10.33
CA GLY A 18 18.77 -9.73 10.53
C GLY A 18 19.30 -10.40 9.27
N PRO A 19 20.48 -10.91 9.36
CA PRO A 19 21.16 -11.46 8.20
C PRO A 19 20.48 -12.72 7.74
N GLY A 20 20.45 -12.90 6.49
CA GLY A 20 19.85 -14.07 5.91
C GLY A 20 18.38 -13.96 5.69
N MET A 21 17.74 -13.02 6.30
CA MET A 21 16.35 -12.82 6.03
C MET A 21 16.24 -11.99 4.79
N VAL A 22 15.58 -12.52 3.85
CA VAL A 22 15.38 -11.80 2.63
C VAL A 22 14.21 -10.93 2.83
N ASN A 23 14.41 -9.81 3.37
CA ASN A 23 13.33 -8.91 3.59
C ASN A 23 13.72 -7.57 3.01
N ASP A 24 13.31 -7.35 1.79
CA ASP A 24 13.59 -6.11 1.11
C ASP A 24 12.57 -5.06 1.42
N LEU A 25 11.67 -5.33 2.33
CA LEU A 25 10.64 -4.37 2.64
C LEU A 25 11.22 -3.25 3.48
N THR A 26 10.96 -2.04 3.06
CA THR A 26 11.47 -0.87 3.73
C THR A 26 10.36 -0.17 4.52
N TRP A 27 9.19 -0.77 4.58
CA TRP A 27 8.05 -0.21 5.31
C TRP A 27 7.57 -1.23 6.34
N THR A 28 6.90 -0.73 7.36
CA THR A 28 6.27 -1.60 8.36
C THR A 28 4.78 -1.69 8.16
N GLU A 29 4.21 -0.77 7.42
CA GLU A 29 2.78 -0.77 7.17
C GLU A 29 2.52 0.02 5.90
N PHE A 30 1.55 -0.43 5.11
CA PHE A 30 1.10 0.42 4.00
C PHE A 30 -0.42 0.44 3.98
N THR A 31 -0.96 1.55 3.50
CA THR A 31 -2.38 1.69 3.27
C THR A 31 -2.59 2.12 1.83
N LEU A 32 -3.38 1.34 1.12
CA LEU A 32 -3.77 1.65 -0.25
C LEU A 32 -5.27 1.86 -0.28
N SER A 33 -5.69 2.98 -0.84
CA SER A 33 -7.12 3.23 -0.97
C SER A 33 -7.43 3.72 -2.36
N ARG A 34 -8.62 3.43 -2.82
CA ARG A 34 -9.11 3.87 -4.10
C ARG A 34 -10.57 4.22 -3.97
N SER A 35 -10.94 5.34 -4.54
CA SER A 35 -12.32 5.79 -4.49
C SER A 35 -12.65 6.43 -5.82
N ASP A 36 -13.81 6.09 -6.37
CA ASP A 36 -14.30 6.75 -7.58
C ASP A 36 -15.83 6.79 -7.51
N SER A 37 -16.46 7.16 -8.62
CA SER A 37 -17.90 7.31 -8.61
C SER A 37 -18.64 5.97 -8.62
N TYR A 38 -17.95 4.87 -8.86
CA TYR A 38 -18.58 3.55 -8.85
C TYR A 38 -18.19 2.85 -7.57
N ALA A 39 -19.15 2.73 -6.66
CA ALA A 39 -18.86 2.23 -5.31
C ALA A 39 -18.19 0.87 -5.31
N GLN A 40 -18.54 0.01 -6.25
CA GLN A 40 -17.98 -1.34 -6.25
C GLN A 40 -16.49 -1.38 -6.53
N TYR A 41 -15.91 -0.27 -6.95
CA TYR A 41 -14.47 -0.20 -7.18
C TYR A 41 -13.75 0.55 -6.08
N ASN A 42 -14.45 0.91 -5.02
CA ASN A 42 -13.83 1.57 -3.88
C ASN A 42 -13.34 0.52 -2.92
N PHE A 43 -12.14 0.73 -2.42
CA PHE A 43 -11.58 -0.18 -1.44
C PHE A 43 -10.49 0.51 -0.66
N TRP A 44 -10.15 -0.05 0.49
CA TRP A 44 -8.92 0.33 1.17
C TRP A 44 -8.35 -0.91 1.84
N PHE A 45 -7.03 -0.99 1.84
CA PHE A 45 -6.30 -2.09 2.46
C PHE A 45 -5.20 -1.51 3.31
N THR A 46 -5.00 -2.09 4.47
CA THR A 46 -3.83 -1.81 5.28
C THR A 46 -3.14 -3.13 5.55
N VAL A 47 -1.85 -3.18 5.25
CA VAL A 47 -1.04 -4.35 5.54
C VAL A 47 0.00 -3.94 6.55
N GLU A 48 0.00 -4.63 7.67
CA GLU A 48 0.90 -4.30 8.77
C GLU A 48 1.81 -5.48 9.05
N ARG A 49 3.10 -5.22 9.19
CA ARG A 49 4.06 -6.25 9.61
C ARG A 49 3.95 -6.42 11.10
N THR A 50 3.86 -7.67 11.54
CA THR A 50 3.84 -7.99 12.95
C THR A 50 4.91 -9.02 13.22
N GLU A 51 5.10 -9.37 14.48
CA GLU A 51 6.08 -10.37 14.83
C GLU A 51 5.75 -11.71 14.23
N SER A 52 4.50 -11.99 14.01
CA SER A 52 4.09 -13.30 13.53
C SER A 52 3.75 -13.30 12.04
N GLY A 53 3.91 -12.20 11.36
CA GLY A 53 3.63 -12.16 9.93
C GLY A 53 3.03 -10.84 9.51
N PHE A 54 2.24 -10.89 8.46
CA PHE A 54 1.62 -9.70 7.88
C PHE A 54 0.12 -9.83 8.03
N LEU A 55 -0.50 -8.79 8.55
CA LEU A 55 -1.96 -8.76 8.72
C LEU A 55 -2.59 -7.80 7.74
N LEU A 56 -3.65 -8.26 7.10
CA LEU A 56 -4.43 -7.47 6.17
C LEU A 56 -5.73 -7.07 6.82
N THR A 57 -6.00 -5.78 6.89
CA THR A 57 -7.32 -5.27 7.24
C THR A 57 -7.79 -4.43 6.06
N GLY A 58 -9.06 -4.12 6.04
CA GLY A 58 -9.56 -3.28 4.96
C GLY A 58 -11.02 -3.49 4.70
N GLU A 59 -11.45 -2.90 3.60
CA GLU A 59 -12.84 -2.98 3.19
C GLU A 59 -12.88 -3.01 1.67
N ALA A 60 -13.67 -3.92 1.13
CA ALA A 60 -13.80 -4.07 -0.30
C ALA A 60 -15.08 -4.79 -0.64
N TRP A 61 -15.55 -4.60 -1.87
CA TRP A 61 -16.66 -5.38 -2.41
C TRP A 61 -16.06 -6.68 -2.94
N ASN A 62 -16.53 -7.80 -2.41
CA ASN A 62 -15.96 -9.08 -2.80
C ASN A 62 -16.53 -9.56 -4.12
N GLU A 63 -16.08 -10.72 -4.56
CA GLU A 63 -16.48 -11.25 -5.85
C GLU A 63 -17.95 -11.59 -5.93
N GLU A 64 -18.59 -11.76 -4.79
CA GLU A 64 -20.01 -12.04 -4.74
C GLU A 64 -20.87 -10.79 -4.64
N GLY A 65 -20.24 -9.63 -4.62
CA GLY A 65 -20.98 -8.39 -4.59
C GLY A 65 -21.32 -7.87 -3.21
N TYR A 66 -20.69 -8.41 -2.18
CA TYR A 66 -20.94 -7.93 -0.81
C TYR A 66 -19.80 -7.05 -0.34
N LEU A 67 -20.13 -6.01 0.40
CA LEU A 67 -19.13 -5.17 1.02
C LEU A 67 -18.65 -5.86 2.30
N VAL A 68 -17.36 -6.16 2.34
CA VAL A 68 -16.79 -6.89 3.47
C VAL A 68 -15.75 -6.03 4.15
N HIS A 69 -15.83 -5.97 5.47
CA HIS A 69 -14.90 -5.23 6.28
C HIS A 69 -14.13 -6.21 7.18
N LEU A 70 -12.82 -6.23 7.02
CA LEU A 70 -11.97 -7.11 7.82
C LEU A 70 -11.46 -6.33 9.01
N GLU A 71 -12.16 -6.43 10.13
CA GLU A 71 -11.75 -5.69 11.31
C GLU A 71 -10.60 -6.34 12.05
N GLU A 72 -10.63 -7.65 12.13
CA GLU A 72 -9.64 -8.33 12.95
C GLU A 72 -8.39 -8.69 12.19
N GLY A 73 -8.39 -8.47 10.90
CA GLY A 73 -7.23 -8.77 10.12
C GLY A 73 -7.12 -10.24 9.75
N LYS A 74 -6.58 -10.49 8.58
CA LYS A 74 -6.29 -11.83 8.13
C LYS A 74 -4.82 -11.91 7.81
N ARG A 75 -4.21 -13.04 8.14
CA ARG A 75 -2.80 -13.21 7.89
C ARG A 75 -2.57 -13.49 6.42
N LEU A 76 -1.62 -12.81 5.84
CA LEU A 76 -1.29 -13.02 4.44
C LEU A 76 -0.52 -14.33 4.26
N SER A 77 -0.76 -14.98 3.14
CA SER A 77 -0.03 -16.17 2.78
C SER A 77 1.41 -15.84 2.41
N SER A 78 2.25 -16.85 2.41
CA SER A 78 3.65 -16.66 2.02
C SER A 78 3.74 -16.15 0.59
N ASP A 79 2.89 -16.65 -0.30
CA ASP A 79 2.93 -16.22 -1.68
C ASP A 79 2.56 -14.75 -1.81
N ASP A 80 1.62 -14.29 -1.01
CA ASP A 80 1.23 -12.89 -1.09
C ASP A 80 2.28 -11.99 -0.49
N ILE A 81 3.01 -12.47 0.50
CA ILE A 81 4.13 -11.72 1.05
C ILE A 81 5.22 -11.58 -0.01
N LEU A 82 5.51 -12.67 -0.73
CA LEU A 82 6.49 -12.59 -1.80
C LEU A 82 6.04 -11.65 -2.91
N TYR A 83 4.76 -11.66 -3.20
CA TYR A 83 4.21 -10.72 -4.17
C TYR A 83 4.48 -9.28 -3.73
N LEU A 84 4.18 -8.96 -2.47
CA LEU A 84 4.41 -7.61 -1.98
C LEU A 84 5.88 -7.21 -2.07
N ARG A 85 6.77 -8.14 -1.78
CA ARG A 85 8.20 -7.85 -1.89
C ARG A 85 8.60 -7.53 -3.33
N SER A 86 7.94 -8.17 -4.28
CA SER A 86 8.28 -7.96 -5.68
C SER A 86 7.84 -6.60 -6.20
N LEU A 87 6.96 -5.92 -5.48
CA LEU A 87 6.43 -4.65 -5.95
C LEU A 87 7.36 -3.47 -5.67
N HIS A 88 8.23 -3.59 -4.69
CA HIS A 88 9.16 -2.51 -4.32
C HIS A 88 8.44 -1.18 -4.13
N LEU A 89 7.40 -1.22 -3.29
CA LEU A 89 6.58 -0.03 -3.09
C LEU A 89 7.38 1.17 -2.60
N GLY A 90 8.42 0.93 -1.84
CA GLY A 90 9.26 2.02 -1.35
C GLY A 90 10.00 2.77 -2.43
N ASP A 91 10.13 2.15 -3.61
CA ASP A 91 10.83 2.76 -4.73
C ASP A 91 9.92 3.58 -5.64
N LEU A 92 8.63 3.59 -5.36
CA LEU A 92 7.73 4.41 -6.14
C LEU A 92 8.03 5.87 -5.93
N ALA A 93 7.69 6.69 -6.90
CA ALA A 93 7.91 8.13 -6.78
C ALA A 93 7.06 8.70 -5.66
N ASP A 94 7.57 9.72 -5.01
CA ASP A 94 6.80 10.39 -3.98
C ASP A 94 5.62 11.11 -4.60
N TRP A 95 4.52 11.10 -3.89
CA TRP A 95 3.34 11.81 -4.33
C TRP A 95 3.55 13.31 -4.20
N THR A 96 3.10 14.03 -5.21
CA THR A 96 3.14 15.48 -5.14
C THR A 96 1.75 16.00 -5.48
N PRO A 97 1.32 17.06 -4.84
CA PRO A 97 0.00 17.62 -5.14
C PRO A 97 -0.01 18.16 -6.55
N SER A 98 -1.16 18.05 -7.21
CA SER A 98 -1.30 18.60 -8.52
C SER A 98 -1.34 20.11 -8.44
N ASP A 99 -0.98 20.73 -9.54
CA ASP A 99 -1.09 22.16 -9.66
C ASP A 99 -2.56 22.55 -9.61
N PRO A 100 -2.94 23.53 -8.81
CA PRO A 100 -4.34 23.93 -8.74
C PRO A 100 -4.92 24.31 -10.09
N GLU A 101 -4.10 24.77 -10.99
CA GLU A 101 -4.61 25.11 -12.31
C GLU A 101 -4.96 23.89 -13.11
N ASP A 102 -4.42 22.77 -12.76
CA ASP A 102 -4.73 21.54 -13.44
C ASP A 102 -5.97 20.90 -12.88
N ASP A 103 -6.54 21.49 -11.87
CA ASP A 103 -7.74 20.96 -11.29
C ASP A 103 -8.90 21.39 -12.08
N MET A 104 -8.81 21.37 -13.34
CA MET A 104 -9.97 21.51 -14.15
C MET A 104 -10.85 20.39 -13.79
N ILE A 105 -12.06 20.57 -13.94
CA ILE A 105 -13.07 19.67 -13.53
C ILE A 105 -12.91 18.35 -14.18
N ILE A 106 -12.33 17.43 -13.50
CA ILE A 106 -12.24 16.07 -13.97
C ILE A 106 -13.13 15.26 -13.09
N LEU A 107 -14.25 14.86 -13.61
CA LEU A 107 -15.29 14.30 -12.78
C LEU A 107 -15.13 12.83 -12.48
N ASP A 108 -14.45 12.10 -13.34
CA ASP A 108 -14.44 10.66 -13.19
C ASP A 108 -13.08 10.05 -12.90
N VAL A 109 -12.16 10.87 -12.46
CA VAL A 109 -10.84 10.36 -12.14
C VAL A 109 -10.86 9.75 -10.75
N PRO A 110 -10.44 8.50 -10.60
CA PRO A 110 -10.41 7.90 -9.27
C PRO A 110 -9.37 8.59 -8.41
N SER A 111 -9.64 8.60 -7.12
CA SER A 111 -8.70 9.08 -6.13
C SER A 111 -7.96 7.88 -5.58
N ILE A 112 -6.65 7.82 -5.76
CA ILE A 112 -5.84 6.70 -5.33
C ILE A 112 -4.78 7.23 -4.39
N SER A 113 -4.60 6.52 -3.28
CA SER A 113 -3.64 6.96 -2.27
C SER A 113 -2.86 5.75 -1.76
N LEU A 114 -1.55 5.87 -1.73
CA LEU A 114 -0.69 4.87 -1.14
C LEU A 114 0.18 5.56 -0.11
N GLU A 115 0.11 5.10 1.14
CA GLU A 115 0.92 5.65 2.20
C GLU A 115 1.73 4.53 2.85
N LEU A 116 3.00 4.76 3.03
CA LEU A 116 3.89 3.82 3.68
C LEU A 116 4.30 4.37 5.03
N VAL A 117 4.39 3.48 6.01
CA VAL A 117 4.96 3.85 7.31
C VAL A 117 6.32 3.18 7.39
N CYS A 118 7.33 3.97 7.65
CA CYS A 118 8.70 3.48 7.72
C CYS A 118 9.02 3.00 9.13
N PRO A 119 10.09 2.23 9.29
CA PRO A 119 10.44 1.70 10.61
C PRO A 119 10.65 2.76 11.67
N ASP A 120 11.06 3.96 11.28
CA ASP A 120 11.25 5.05 12.24
C ASP A 120 9.96 5.80 12.52
N GLY A 121 8.84 5.35 11.96
CA GLY A 121 7.55 5.97 12.19
C GLY A 121 7.18 7.05 11.21
N THR A 122 8.08 7.44 10.32
CA THR A 122 7.72 8.46 9.34
C THR A 122 6.78 7.89 8.30
N LYS A 123 5.95 8.73 7.76
CA LYS A 123 5.00 8.34 6.75
C LYS A 123 5.38 8.96 5.41
N GLN A 124 5.22 8.17 4.38
CA GLN A 124 5.53 8.63 3.03
C GLN A 124 4.37 8.31 2.11
N LYS A 125 3.91 9.32 1.40
CA LYS A 125 2.85 9.12 0.44
C LYS A 125 3.49 8.92 -0.92
N LYS A 126 3.08 7.87 -1.60
CA LYS A 126 3.68 7.48 -2.87
C LYS A 126 2.69 7.66 -4.00
N ASN A 127 3.24 7.83 -5.18
CA ASN A 127 2.44 7.93 -6.38
C ASN A 127 2.27 6.53 -6.96
N ILE A 128 1.04 6.05 -7.04
CA ILE A 128 0.76 4.72 -7.55
C ILE A 128 -0.29 4.85 -8.64
N GLY A 129 -0.07 4.15 -9.72
CA GLY A 129 -1.00 4.20 -10.84
C GLY A 129 -2.21 3.32 -10.61
N ASP A 130 -3.22 3.57 -11.42
CA ASP A 130 -4.48 2.84 -11.31
C ASP A 130 -4.29 1.37 -11.62
N GLU A 131 -3.45 1.06 -12.59
CA GLU A 131 -3.24 -0.32 -12.97
C GLU A 131 -2.65 -1.13 -11.84
N LEU A 132 -1.62 -0.62 -11.18
CA LEU A 132 -1.00 -1.33 -10.08
C LEU A 132 -1.95 -1.41 -8.88
N SER A 133 -2.72 -0.36 -8.63
CA SER A 133 -3.65 -0.41 -7.52
C SER A 133 -4.71 -1.50 -7.74
N PHE A 134 -5.19 -1.68 -8.97
CA PHE A 134 -6.13 -2.75 -9.25
C PHE A 134 -5.47 -4.12 -9.22
N GLU A 135 -4.20 -4.20 -9.57
CA GLU A 135 -3.51 -5.47 -9.50
C GLU A 135 -3.42 -5.93 -8.03
N ILE A 136 -3.09 -5.01 -7.14
CA ILE A 136 -3.05 -5.32 -5.71
C ILE A 136 -4.45 -5.67 -5.20
N TYR A 137 -5.43 -4.93 -5.64
CA TYR A 137 -6.81 -5.20 -5.27
C TYR A 137 -7.21 -6.62 -5.63
N ARG A 138 -6.95 -7.04 -6.86
CA ARG A 138 -7.31 -8.37 -7.29
C ARG A 138 -6.55 -9.45 -6.52
N ARG A 139 -5.31 -9.13 -6.13
CA ARG A 139 -4.51 -10.08 -5.39
C ARG A 139 -5.08 -10.34 -3.99
N PHE A 140 -5.59 -9.29 -3.36
CA PHE A 140 -6.08 -9.41 -2.00
C PHE A 140 -7.58 -9.67 -1.90
N LEU A 141 -8.29 -9.54 -2.99
CA LEU A 141 -9.73 -9.73 -2.96
C LEU A 141 -10.16 -11.07 -2.39
N PRO A 142 -9.45 -12.18 -2.65
CA PRO A 142 -9.88 -13.46 -2.08
C PRO A 142 -9.92 -13.51 -0.56
N TYR A 143 -9.30 -12.55 0.12
CA TYR A 143 -9.38 -12.50 1.57
C TYR A 143 -10.72 -11.94 2.06
N PHE A 144 -11.46 -11.33 1.18
CA PHE A 144 -12.75 -10.71 1.51
C PHE A 144 -13.93 -11.59 1.07
#